data_96538fe29ce0d676042a640b12369ab8
#
_entry.id   96538fe29ce0d676042a640b12369ab8
#
_cell.length_a   1.000
_cell.length_b   1.000
_cell.length_c   1.000
_cell.angle_alpha   90.00
_cell.angle_beta   90.00
_cell.angle_gamma   90.00
#
_symmetry.space_group_name_H-M   'P 1'
#
loop_
_entity.id
_entity.type
_entity.pdbx_description
1 polymer ?
#
loop_
_entity_poly.entity_id
_entity_poly.type
_entity_poly.pdbx_seq_one_letter_code
_entity_poly.pdbx_strand_id
1 'polypeptide(L)'
;MTYENRVCNSQPMNGRFYGIEFHATTATLFVDRERFEVRPEPAPSNRPQDAVRPETKTEAAAADGSFPSHQRNFIDCVKSRKAPICDIEIGHRSSSTAILGNMALRSGQTVVWDAKAERVTNANMKAQALVTRAYRAPWKLVV
;
A
#
# COMPACT_ATOMS: atom_id res chain seq x y z
N MET A 1 -3.16 -7.72 6.48
CA MET A 1 -2.24 -6.58 6.28
C MET A 1 -2.45 -5.59 7.42
N THR A 2 -1.38 -5.18 8.05
CA THR A 2 -1.37 -4.12 9.07
C THR A 2 -0.48 -2.98 8.57
N TYR A 3 -0.96 -1.76 8.64
CA TYR A 3 -0.19 -0.56 8.35
C TYR A 3 -0.08 0.27 9.62
N GLU A 4 1.12 0.69 9.97
CA GLU A 4 1.35 1.60 11.09
C GLU A 4 2.24 2.78 10.70
N ASN A 5 1.92 3.92 11.30
CA ASN A 5 2.73 5.13 11.26
C ASN A 5 2.74 5.74 12.66
N ARG A 6 3.84 5.57 13.39
CA ARG A 6 3.98 5.96 14.81
C ARG A 6 4.89 7.16 14.96
N VAL A 7 4.53 8.27 14.37
CA VAL A 7 5.30 9.52 14.46
C VAL A 7 5.12 10.27 15.77
N CYS A 8 4.13 9.88 16.59
CA CYS A 8 3.77 10.62 17.81
C CYS A 8 4.14 9.87 19.11
N ASN A 9 4.76 8.73 19.04
CA ASN A 9 5.24 8.00 20.21
C ASN A 9 6.54 7.24 19.91
N SER A 10 7.27 6.84 20.95
CA SER A 10 8.56 6.14 20.85
C SER A 10 8.43 4.61 20.95
N GLN A 11 7.25 4.05 20.69
CA GLN A 11 7.03 2.60 20.69
C GLN A 11 6.98 2.08 19.26
N PRO A 12 8.13 1.77 18.66
CA PRO A 12 8.18 1.31 17.27
C PRO A 12 7.63 -0.12 17.13
N MET A 13 6.90 -0.38 16.05
CA MET A 13 6.53 -1.73 15.66
C MET A 13 7.75 -2.42 15.03
N ASN A 14 8.14 -3.57 15.58
CA ASN A 14 9.32 -4.32 15.10
C ASN A 14 10.60 -3.47 14.96
N GLY A 15 10.79 -2.50 15.86
CA GLY A 15 11.93 -1.57 15.82
C GLY A 15 11.83 -0.47 14.77
N ARG A 16 10.65 -0.28 14.15
CA ARG A 16 10.41 0.72 13.09
C ARG A 16 9.20 1.60 13.42
N PHE A 17 9.30 2.89 13.16
CA PHE A 17 8.22 3.84 13.42
C PHE A 17 7.10 3.82 12.38
N TYR A 18 7.33 3.18 11.24
CA TYR A 18 6.34 3.02 10.18
C TYR A 18 6.65 1.75 9.38
N GLY A 19 5.64 1.21 8.74
CA GLY A 19 5.78 0.05 7.86
C GLY A 19 4.45 -0.62 7.56
N ILE A 20 4.53 -1.63 6.73
CA ILE A 20 3.42 -2.49 6.35
C ILE A 20 3.80 -3.93 6.64
N GLU A 21 2.93 -4.66 7.32
CA GLU A 21 3.04 -6.09 7.49
C GLU A 21 1.97 -6.82 6.70
N PHE A 22 2.42 -7.80 5.93
CA PHE A 22 1.55 -8.73 5.21
C PHE A 22 1.64 -10.09 5.88
N HIS A 23 0.62 -10.46 6.63
CA HIS A 23 0.54 -11.76 7.31
C HIS A 23 0.01 -12.80 6.34
N ALA A 24 0.82 -13.79 6.02
CA ALA A 24 0.45 -14.94 5.23
C ALA A 24 0.50 -16.23 6.08
N THR A 25 0.13 -17.36 5.49
CA THR A 25 0.06 -18.64 6.22
C THR A 25 1.42 -19.24 6.55
N THR A 26 2.46 -18.87 5.81
CA THR A 26 3.80 -19.45 5.95
C THR A 26 4.86 -18.45 6.36
N ALA A 27 4.58 -17.16 6.26
CA ALA A 27 5.51 -16.09 6.62
C ALA A 27 4.77 -14.77 6.80
N THR A 28 5.40 -13.83 7.48
CA THR A 28 5.03 -12.42 7.51
C THR A 28 6.07 -11.63 6.71
N LEU A 29 5.62 -10.85 5.74
CA LEU A 29 6.45 -9.88 5.03
C LEU A 29 6.29 -8.51 5.68
N PHE A 30 7.39 -7.93 6.15
CA PHE A 30 7.48 -6.55 6.60
C PHE A 30 8.15 -5.70 5.52
N VAL A 31 7.60 -4.51 5.25
CA VAL A 31 8.13 -3.56 4.25
C VAL A 31 8.10 -2.15 4.81
N ASP A 32 9.20 -1.44 4.68
CA ASP A 32 9.28 0.00 4.89
C ASP A 32 10.03 0.68 3.71
N ARG A 33 10.44 1.94 3.85
CA ARG A 33 11.18 2.66 2.81
C ARG A 33 12.63 2.23 2.65
N GLU A 34 13.18 1.53 3.64
CA GLU A 34 14.60 1.20 3.70
C GLU A 34 14.86 -0.26 3.35
N ARG A 35 13.89 -1.14 3.64
CA ARG A 35 14.07 -2.58 3.47
C ARG A 35 12.74 -3.33 3.43
N PHE A 36 12.82 -4.57 2.99
CA PHE A 36 11.82 -5.57 3.32
C PHE A 36 12.45 -6.73 4.13
N GLU A 37 11.63 -7.43 4.87
CA GLU A 37 12.03 -8.57 5.68
C GLU A 37 10.96 -9.67 5.60
N VAL A 38 11.37 -10.87 5.22
CA VAL A 38 10.52 -12.06 5.27
C VAL A 38 10.83 -12.82 6.55
N ARG A 39 9.83 -13.00 7.39
CA ARG A 39 9.90 -13.78 8.65
C ARG A 39 9.05 -15.03 8.49
N PRO A 40 9.63 -16.22 8.44
CA PRO A 40 8.87 -17.45 8.40
C PRO A 40 8.00 -17.61 9.64
N GLU A 41 6.76 -18.03 9.46
CA GLU A 41 5.93 -18.47 10.58
C GLU A 41 6.40 -19.84 11.07
N PRO A 42 6.39 -20.12 12.37
CA PRO A 42 6.69 -21.45 12.89
C PRO A 42 5.73 -22.48 12.29
N ALA A 43 6.26 -23.67 12.01
CA ALA A 43 5.42 -24.76 11.56
C ALA A 43 4.41 -25.13 12.66
N PRO A 44 3.14 -25.44 12.30
CA PRO A 44 2.19 -25.95 13.27
C PRO A 44 2.74 -27.22 13.94
N SER A 45 2.69 -27.29 15.25
CA SER A 45 3.22 -28.42 16.03
C SER A 45 2.61 -29.77 15.66
N ASN A 46 1.36 -29.76 15.15
CA ASN A 46 0.63 -30.94 14.71
C ASN A 46 0.87 -31.32 13.23
N ARG A 47 1.59 -30.50 12.45
CA ARG A 47 1.89 -30.73 11.03
C ARG A 47 3.27 -30.19 10.65
N PRO A 48 4.34 -30.61 11.30
CA PRO A 48 5.67 -30.05 11.02
C PRO A 48 6.17 -30.35 9.59
N GLN A 49 5.70 -31.44 8.97
CA GLN A 49 6.08 -31.83 7.61
C GLN A 49 5.42 -31.00 6.50
N ASP A 50 4.30 -30.33 6.77
CA ASP A 50 3.58 -29.52 5.77
C ASP A 50 4.19 -28.12 5.60
N ALA A 51 5.29 -27.87 6.27
CA ALA A 51 5.84 -26.53 6.37
C ALA A 51 7.02 -26.30 5.43
N VAL A 52 6.73 -26.20 4.13
CA VAL A 52 7.66 -25.47 3.25
C VAL A 52 7.61 -24.01 3.67
N ARG A 53 8.63 -23.57 4.40
CA ARG A 53 8.75 -22.19 4.86
C ARG A 53 9.75 -21.46 3.97
N PRO A 54 9.48 -20.22 3.59
CA PRO A 54 10.50 -19.40 2.95
C PRO A 54 11.66 -19.21 3.92
N GLU A 55 12.84 -19.02 3.38
CA GLU A 55 13.99 -18.62 4.19
C GLU A 55 13.78 -17.20 4.73
N THR A 56 14.35 -16.93 5.91
CA THR A 56 14.42 -15.56 6.41
C THR A 56 15.23 -14.73 5.43
N LYS A 57 14.63 -13.69 4.87
CA LYS A 57 15.28 -12.81 3.93
C LYS A 57 15.09 -11.36 4.36
N THR A 58 16.21 -10.64 4.42
CA THR A 58 16.22 -9.20 4.63
C THR A 58 16.99 -8.57 3.48
N GLU A 59 16.40 -7.61 2.81
CA GLU A 59 17.02 -6.91 1.71
C GLU A 59 16.76 -5.40 1.85
N ALA A 60 17.84 -4.63 1.80
CA ALA A 60 17.75 -3.18 1.77
C ALA A 60 17.14 -2.70 0.44
N ALA A 61 16.52 -1.54 0.45
CA ALA A 61 16.02 -0.92 -0.76
C ALA A 61 17.18 -0.73 -1.76
N ALA A 62 16.99 -1.24 -2.98
CA ALA A 62 18.04 -1.32 -4.00
C ALA A 62 18.44 0.04 -4.59
N ALA A 63 17.73 1.10 -4.28
CA ALA A 63 17.98 2.43 -4.82
C ALA A 63 17.86 3.47 -3.73
N ASP A 64 18.57 4.57 -3.94
CA ASP A 64 18.29 5.81 -3.24
C ASP A 64 16.84 6.23 -3.51
N GLY A 65 15.91 5.76 -2.68
CA GLY A 65 14.50 6.14 -2.66
C GLY A 65 14.29 7.58 -2.20
N SER A 66 15.33 8.41 -2.27
CA SER A 66 15.27 9.81 -1.88
C SER A 66 14.36 10.61 -2.80
N PHE A 67 13.75 11.63 -2.25
CA PHE A 67 12.94 12.58 -3.02
C PHE A 67 13.68 13.17 -4.23
N PRO A 68 14.96 13.56 -4.12
CA PRO A 68 15.73 14.07 -5.27
C PRO A 68 15.84 13.09 -6.43
N SER A 69 16.09 11.81 -6.17
CA SER A 69 16.20 10.80 -7.23
C SER A 69 14.88 10.56 -7.95
N HIS A 70 13.76 10.55 -7.21
CA HIS A 70 12.43 10.41 -7.78
C HIS A 70 12.03 11.62 -8.65
N GLN A 71 12.29 12.81 -8.18
CA GLN A 71 12.07 14.04 -8.95
C GLN A 71 12.94 14.07 -10.22
N ARG A 72 14.21 13.66 -10.11
CA ARG A 72 15.12 13.58 -11.24
C ARG A 72 14.62 12.60 -12.29
N ASN A 73 14.16 11.41 -11.87
CA ASN A 73 13.56 10.42 -12.76
C ASN A 73 12.36 11.02 -13.53
N PHE A 74 11.48 11.75 -12.85
CA PHE A 74 10.34 12.41 -13.49
C PHE A 74 10.79 13.41 -14.57
N ILE A 75 11.75 14.29 -14.26
CA ILE A 75 12.26 15.28 -15.21
C ILE A 75 12.92 14.61 -16.43
N ASP A 76 13.70 13.56 -16.21
CA ASP A 76 14.36 12.81 -17.29
C ASP A 76 13.33 12.08 -18.17
N CYS A 77 12.25 11.58 -17.59
CA CYS A 77 11.14 10.98 -18.33
C CYS A 77 10.35 12.01 -19.14
N VAL A 78 10.13 13.21 -18.61
CA VAL A 78 9.54 14.32 -19.38
C VAL A 78 10.36 14.63 -20.63
N LYS A 79 11.69 14.63 -20.52
CA LYS A 79 12.59 14.90 -21.65
C LYS A 79 12.69 13.73 -22.64
N SER A 80 12.80 12.52 -22.12
CA SER A 80 13.01 11.31 -22.93
C SER A 80 11.73 10.70 -23.46
N ARG A 81 10.56 11.09 -22.91
CA ARG A 81 9.23 10.48 -23.17
C ARG A 81 9.14 9.01 -22.78
N LYS A 82 10.04 8.52 -21.93
CA LYS A 82 9.95 7.18 -21.35
C LYS A 82 9.02 7.17 -20.15
N ALA A 83 8.47 6.00 -19.82
CA ALA A 83 7.67 5.84 -18.61
C ALA A 83 8.53 6.05 -17.36
N PRO A 84 8.05 6.79 -16.36
CA PRO A 84 8.74 6.92 -15.07
C PRO A 84 8.68 5.61 -14.28
N ILE A 85 9.60 5.46 -13.31
CA ILE A 85 9.63 4.29 -12.41
C ILE A 85 8.36 4.13 -11.57
N CYS A 86 7.65 5.23 -11.33
CA CYS A 86 6.30 5.24 -10.76
C CYS A 86 5.38 5.91 -11.78
N ASP A 87 4.83 5.12 -12.69
CA ASP A 87 3.85 5.61 -13.65
C ASP A 87 2.50 5.90 -12.98
N ILE A 88 1.57 6.45 -13.76
CA ILE A 88 0.28 6.86 -13.21
C ILE A 88 -0.53 5.68 -12.66
N GLU A 89 -0.41 4.48 -13.25
CA GLU A 89 -1.12 3.30 -12.81
C GLU A 89 -0.59 2.82 -11.45
N ILE A 90 0.74 2.76 -11.28
CA ILE A 90 1.37 2.42 -10.00
C ILE A 90 0.97 3.43 -8.92
N GLY A 91 1.02 4.72 -9.24
CA GLY A 91 0.61 5.80 -8.34
C GLY A 91 -0.86 5.71 -7.97
N HIS A 92 -1.73 5.44 -8.94
CA HIS A 92 -3.16 5.26 -8.74
C HIS A 92 -3.46 4.07 -7.81
N ARG A 93 -2.90 2.89 -8.08
CA ARG A 93 -3.12 1.68 -7.28
C ARG A 93 -2.64 1.84 -5.83
N SER A 94 -1.46 2.39 -5.64
CA SER A 94 -0.92 2.60 -4.29
C SER A 94 -1.73 3.64 -3.49
N SER A 95 -2.14 4.73 -4.13
CA SER A 95 -2.98 5.76 -3.50
C SER A 95 -4.38 5.25 -3.19
N SER A 96 -4.96 4.43 -4.06
CA SER A 96 -6.30 3.85 -3.86
C SER A 96 -6.38 3.05 -2.57
N THR A 97 -5.33 2.32 -2.19
CA THR A 97 -5.30 1.56 -0.93
C THR A 97 -5.49 2.46 0.28
N ALA A 98 -4.79 3.59 0.34
CA ALA A 98 -4.90 4.56 1.43
C ALA A 98 -6.28 5.28 1.42
N ILE A 99 -6.78 5.60 0.23
CA ILE A 99 -8.10 6.23 0.05
C ILE A 99 -9.22 5.29 0.52
N LEU A 100 -9.16 4.00 0.17
CA LEU A 100 -10.14 3.00 0.63
C LEU A 100 -10.14 2.85 2.16
N GLY A 101 -8.97 2.89 2.80
CA GLY A 101 -8.87 2.94 4.27
C GLY A 101 -9.55 4.18 4.86
N ASN A 102 -9.33 5.35 4.26
CA ASN A 102 -10.01 6.59 4.66
C ASN A 102 -11.53 6.53 4.42
N MET A 103 -11.97 5.92 3.32
CA MET A 103 -13.40 5.71 3.05
C MET A 103 -14.04 4.80 4.10
N ALA A 104 -13.38 3.71 4.49
CA ALA A 104 -13.87 2.81 5.53
C ALA A 104 -13.99 3.55 6.87
N LEU A 105 -12.97 4.31 7.26
CA LEU A 105 -12.99 5.13 8.47
C LEU A 105 -14.15 6.15 8.46
N ARG A 106 -14.31 6.91 7.40
CA ARG A 106 -15.33 7.95 7.29
C ARG A 106 -16.75 7.42 7.14
N SER A 107 -16.92 6.27 6.51
CA SER A 107 -18.24 5.63 6.40
C SER A 107 -18.64 4.88 7.69
N GLY A 108 -17.65 4.53 8.53
CA GLY A 108 -17.84 3.69 9.72
C GLY A 108 -18.21 2.25 9.40
N GLN A 109 -17.96 1.78 8.20
CA GLN A 109 -18.37 0.47 7.69
C GLN A 109 -17.28 -0.15 6.82
N THR A 110 -17.32 -1.47 6.69
CA THR A 110 -16.46 -2.19 5.75
C THR A 110 -16.71 -1.71 4.31
N VAL A 111 -15.64 -1.51 3.57
CA VAL A 111 -15.67 -1.22 2.14
C VAL A 111 -15.25 -2.47 1.38
N VAL A 112 -16.11 -2.99 0.52
CA VAL A 112 -15.78 -4.06 -0.42
C VAL A 112 -15.57 -3.42 -1.79
N TRP A 113 -14.35 -3.53 -2.29
CA TRP A 113 -13.90 -2.85 -3.49
C TRP A 113 -13.62 -3.81 -4.63
N ASP A 114 -14.21 -3.57 -5.78
CA ASP A 114 -13.85 -4.22 -7.04
C ASP A 114 -12.72 -3.41 -7.69
N ALA A 115 -11.51 -3.92 -7.61
CA ALA A 115 -10.33 -3.23 -8.13
C ALA A 115 -10.29 -3.14 -9.67
N LYS A 116 -11.03 -3.99 -10.37
CA LYS A 116 -11.11 -3.96 -11.84
C LYS A 116 -12.14 -2.95 -12.33
N ALA A 117 -13.29 -2.93 -11.68
CA ALA A 117 -14.37 -2.01 -12.01
C ALA A 117 -14.28 -0.68 -11.26
N GLU A 118 -13.32 -0.55 -10.34
CA GLU A 118 -13.08 0.63 -9.51
C GLU A 118 -14.33 1.16 -8.81
N ARG A 119 -15.06 0.27 -8.16
CA ARG A 119 -16.32 0.60 -7.48
C ARG A 119 -16.50 -0.13 -6.16
N VAL A 120 -17.25 0.48 -5.27
CA VAL A 120 -17.75 -0.17 -4.05
C VAL A 120 -18.86 -1.14 -4.42
N THR A 121 -18.75 -2.40 -4.00
CA THR A 121 -19.69 -3.48 -4.36
C THR A 121 -20.67 -3.86 -3.27
N ASN A 122 -20.40 -3.50 -2.02
CA ASN A 122 -21.33 -3.71 -0.92
C ASN A 122 -22.31 -2.51 -0.76
N ALA A 123 -23.35 -2.72 0.04
CA ALA A 123 -24.41 -1.71 0.28
C ALA A 123 -23.96 -0.53 1.17
N ASN A 124 -22.70 -0.12 1.08
CA ASN A 124 -22.17 1.02 1.83
C ASN A 124 -22.39 2.33 1.04
N MET A 125 -23.59 2.90 1.16
CA MET A 125 -23.95 4.15 0.49
C MET A 125 -23.06 5.33 0.88
N LYS A 126 -22.58 5.38 2.12
CA LYS A 126 -21.66 6.44 2.56
C LYS A 126 -20.29 6.32 1.88
N ALA A 127 -19.75 5.11 1.74
CA ALA A 127 -18.51 4.90 1.00
C ALA A 127 -18.71 5.20 -0.49
N GLN A 128 -19.82 4.77 -1.08
CA GLN A 128 -20.16 5.09 -2.47
C GLN A 128 -20.12 6.60 -2.75
N ALA A 129 -20.68 7.40 -1.86
CA ALA A 129 -20.67 8.87 -1.99
C ALA A 129 -19.28 9.50 -1.85
N LEU A 130 -18.28 8.75 -1.35
CA LEU A 130 -16.90 9.21 -1.23
C LEU A 130 -16.01 8.83 -2.45
N VAL A 131 -16.51 8.01 -3.38
CA VAL A 131 -15.76 7.60 -4.58
C VAL A 131 -15.49 8.79 -5.49
N THR A 132 -16.46 9.66 -5.63
CA THR A 132 -16.32 10.86 -6.46
C THR A 132 -16.61 12.11 -5.64
N ARG A 133 -15.91 13.19 -5.98
CA ARG A 133 -16.14 14.50 -5.38
C ARG A 133 -16.89 15.39 -6.36
N ALA A 134 -17.90 16.09 -5.88
CA ALA A 134 -18.54 17.14 -6.67
C ALA A 134 -17.53 18.23 -7.04
N TYR A 135 -17.46 18.55 -8.31
CA TYR A 135 -16.60 19.63 -8.78
C TYR A 135 -17.21 20.98 -8.45
N ARG A 136 -16.35 21.93 -8.07
CA ARG A 136 -16.78 23.30 -7.86
C ARG A 136 -17.10 23.96 -9.21
N ALA A 137 -18.24 24.62 -9.31
CA ALA A 137 -18.59 25.39 -10.50
C ALA A 137 -17.50 26.45 -10.82
N PRO A 138 -17.17 26.72 -12.07
CA PRO A 138 -17.79 26.16 -13.29
C PRO A 138 -17.14 24.85 -13.79
N TRP A 139 -16.21 24.27 -13.04
CA TRP A 139 -15.40 23.13 -13.46
C TRP A 139 -16.21 21.85 -13.53
N LYS A 140 -16.02 21.12 -14.62
CA LYS A 140 -16.59 19.78 -14.81
C LYS A 140 -15.49 18.88 -15.38
N LEU A 141 -15.40 17.63 -14.91
CA LEU A 141 -14.63 16.61 -15.58
C LEU A 141 -15.43 16.13 -16.78
N VAL A 142 -14.89 16.33 -17.98
CA VAL A 142 -15.42 15.75 -19.22
C VAL A 142 -14.65 14.47 -19.46
N VAL A 143 -15.30 13.32 -19.31
CA VAL A 143 -14.75 11.97 -19.56
C VAL A 143 -15.32 11.48 -20.89
#